data_91a6fc0da50a3f12d94cb340e334601d
#
_entry.id   91a6fc0da50a3f12d94cb340e334601d
#
_cell.length_a   1.000
_cell.length_b   1.000
_cell.length_c   1.000
_cell.angle_alpha   90.00
_cell.angle_beta   90.00
_cell.angle_gamma   90.00
#
_symmetry.space_group_name_H-M   'P 1'
#
loop_
_entity.id
_entity.type
_entity.pdbx_description
1 polymer ?
#
loop_
_entity_poly.entity_id
_entity_poly.type
_entity_poly.pdbx_seq_one_letter_code
_entity_poly.pdbx_strand_id
1 'polypeptide(L)'
;LGGPVRGRNRRISRIFSHDGPGLPKSTVRGQAYRAIESRIRKTVPESSVVGMLLQSNAPVRIVKADAIGIMQHMGNSWQVAENGDFEQVDELTAGAQLIKRTLDGWLDTVSQEQRERAIDQIYGIFAAAGYGNIADLVEHWTDSLPKIVEAARNTDRETRGLIRAVIKAIPVSAAKAVREG
;
A
#
# COMPACT_ATOMS: atom_id res chain seq x y z
N LEU A 1 -26.54 20.45 -10.34
CA LEU A 1 -25.95 20.71 -11.67
C LEU A 1 -25.12 19.51 -12.11
N GLY A 2 -25.79 18.40 -12.48
CA GLY A 2 -25.17 17.15 -12.93
C GLY A 2 -25.04 17.12 -14.44
N GLY A 3 -23.95 17.65 -14.98
CA GLY A 3 -23.59 17.47 -16.39
C GLY A 3 -23.03 16.08 -16.67
N PRO A 4 -23.12 15.56 -17.89
CA PRO A 4 -23.08 14.13 -18.19
C PRO A 4 -21.68 13.52 -18.06
N VAL A 5 -21.43 12.81 -16.96
CA VAL A 5 -20.30 11.88 -16.79
C VAL A 5 -20.36 10.75 -17.84
N ARG A 6 -21.53 10.50 -18.46
CA ARG A 6 -21.78 9.39 -19.39
C ARG A 6 -20.93 9.42 -20.68
N GLY A 7 -20.50 10.59 -21.18
CA GLY A 7 -19.78 10.66 -22.46
C GLY A 7 -18.29 10.32 -22.36
N ARG A 8 -17.62 10.66 -21.26
CA ARG A 8 -16.18 10.44 -21.07
C ARG A 8 -15.86 8.98 -20.79
N ASN A 9 -16.70 8.29 -20.02
CA ASN A 9 -16.48 6.89 -19.64
C ASN A 9 -16.54 5.93 -20.82
N ARG A 10 -17.19 6.27 -21.93
CA ARG A 10 -17.26 5.42 -23.13
C ARG A 10 -15.92 5.29 -23.85
N ARG A 11 -15.00 6.25 -23.66
CA ARG A 11 -13.66 6.25 -24.29
C ARG A 11 -12.64 5.42 -23.55
N ILE A 12 -12.93 5.02 -22.30
CA ILE A 12 -12.04 4.20 -21.48
C ILE A 12 -12.40 2.73 -21.70
N SER A 13 -11.53 1.97 -22.34
CA SER A 13 -11.73 0.54 -22.56
C SER A 13 -11.29 -0.29 -21.34
N ARG A 14 -10.13 0.01 -20.78
CA ARG A 14 -9.56 -0.66 -19.60
C ARG A 14 -8.78 0.34 -18.74
N ILE A 15 -8.71 0.06 -17.44
CA ILE A 15 -7.92 0.79 -16.46
C ILE A 15 -7.04 -0.24 -15.76
N PHE A 16 -5.73 -0.06 -15.84
CA PHE A 16 -4.76 -0.90 -15.14
C PHE A 16 -4.30 -0.18 -13.88
N SER A 17 -4.39 -0.86 -12.75
CA SER A 17 -3.89 -0.39 -11.45
C SER A 17 -2.83 -1.36 -10.96
N HIS A 18 -1.57 -1.00 -11.10
CA HIS A 18 -0.44 -1.78 -10.63
C HIS A 18 -0.04 -1.28 -9.25
N ASP A 19 -0.43 -2.03 -8.26
CA ASP A 19 -0.25 -1.76 -6.83
C ASP A 19 -0.69 -0.35 -6.38
N GLY A 20 -1.61 0.28 -7.16
CA GLY A 20 -2.23 1.54 -6.77
C GLY A 20 -3.18 1.34 -5.58
N PRO A 21 -3.26 2.30 -4.64
CA PRO A 21 -4.23 2.22 -3.56
C PRO A 21 -5.66 2.22 -4.09
N GLY A 22 -6.59 1.78 -3.27
CA GLY A 22 -8.02 1.91 -3.51
C GLY A 22 -8.50 3.36 -3.36
N LEU A 23 -9.80 3.52 -3.22
CA LEU A 23 -10.45 4.81 -3.09
C LEU A 23 -11.28 4.87 -1.79
N PRO A 24 -11.62 6.07 -1.30
CA PRO A 24 -12.54 6.21 -0.18
C PRO A 24 -13.87 5.48 -0.41
N LYS A 25 -14.45 4.93 0.66
CA LYS A 25 -15.75 4.20 0.60
C LYS A 25 -16.83 5.00 -0.12
N SER A 26 -16.90 6.32 0.07
CA SER A 26 -17.85 7.22 -0.58
C SER A 26 -17.67 7.25 -2.10
N THR A 27 -16.43 7.27 -2.58
CA THR A 27 -16.11 7.26 -4.02
C THR A 27 -16.48 5.93 -4.65
N VAL A 28 -16.12 4.80 -4.04
CA VAL A 28 -16.40 3.45 -4.57
C VAL A 28 -17.91 3.18 -4.65
N ARG A 29 -18.69 3.74 -3.73
CA ARG A 29 -20.16 3.66 -3.76
C ARG A 29 -20.80 4.59 -4.79
N GLY A 30 -20.04 5.54 -5.32
CA GLY A 30 -20.53 6.54 -6.27
C GLY A 30 -20.86 5.96 -7.65
N GLN A 31 -21.84 6.55 -8.32
CA GLN A 31 -22.28 6.13 -9.65
C GLN A 31 -21.16 6.20 -10.70
N ALA A 32 -20.28 7.18 -10.60
CA ALA A 32 -19.15 7.36 -11.52
C ALA A 32 -18.16 6.17 -11.44
N TYR A 33 -17.84 5.70 -10.24
CA TYR A 33 -16.97 4.53 -10.05
C TYR A 33 -17.62 3.26 -10.57
N ARG A 34 -18.88 3.00 -10.20
CA ARG A 34 -19.63 1.82 -10.66
C ARG A 34 -19.72 1.71 -12.18
N ALA A 35 -19.76 2.84 -12.87
CA ALA A 35 -19.82 2.88 -14.33
C ALA A 35 -18.54 2.40 -15.02
N ILE A 36 -17.40 2.38 -14.32
CA ILE A 36 -16.09 1.96 -14.84
C ILE A 36 -15.48 0.76 -14.11
N GLU A 37 -16.06 0.34 -12.99
CA GLU A 37 -15.55 -0.71 -12.12
C GLU A 37 -15.19 -2.00 -12.87
N SER A 38 -16.06 -2.47 -13.75
CA SER A 38 -15.83 -3.67 -14.56
C SER A 38 -14.67 -3.59 -15.53
N ARG A 39 -14.14 -2.38 -15.76
CA ARG A 39 -12.99 -2.12 -16.64
C ARG A 39 -11.68 -2.04 -15.89
N ILE A 40 -11.72 -2.02 -14.56
CA ILE A 40 -10.53 -1.96 -13.72
C ILE A 40 -9.91 -3.34 -13.65
N ARG A 41 -8.61 -3.40 -13.85
CA ARG A 41 -7.75 -4.57 -13.67
C ARG A 41 -6.71 -4.20 -12.65
N LYS A 42 -6.83 -4.76 -11.45
CA LYS A 42 -5.92 -4.49 -10.35
C LYS A 42 -4.94 -5.64 -10.19
N THR A 43 -3.65 -5.32 -10.20
CA THR A 43 -2.56 -6.26 -9.93
C THR A 43 -1.78 -5.76 -8.74
N VAL A 44 -1.50 -6.63 -7.78
CA VAL A 44 -0.73 -6.32 -6.57
C VAL A 44 0.30 -7.41 -6.33
N PRO A 45 1.48 -7.10 -5.79
CA PRO A 45 2.43 -8.12 -5.38
C PRO A 45 1.95 -8.83 -4.11
N GLU A 46 2.47 -10.03 -3.87
CA GLU A 46 2.08 -10.89 -2.74
C GLU A 46 2.28 -10.29 -1.35
N SER A 47 3.23 -9.36 -1.20
CA SER A 47 3.45 -8.59 0.03
C SER A 47 2.97 -7.15 -0.08
N SER A 48 2.00 -6.88 -0.96
CA SER A 48 1.45 -5.54 -1.15
C SER A 48 0.91 -4.95 0.15
N VAL A 49 1.33 -3.72 0.40
CA VAL A 49 0.76 -2.84 1.43
C VAL A 49 0.00 -1.71 0.75
N VAL A 50 0.63 -1.01 -0.20
CA VAL A 50 0.06 0.16 -0.88
C VAL A 50 -1.19 -0.21 -1.66
N GLY A 51 -1.13 -1.24 -2.49
CA GLY A 51 -2.25 -1.68 -3.31
C GLY A 51 -3.46 -2.18 -2.52
N MET A 52 -3.24 -2.56 -1.26
CA MET A 52 -4.30 -3.05 -0.39
C MET A 52 -4.91 -1.97 0.52
N LEU A 53 -4.38 -0.73 0.45
CA LEU A 53 -4.97 0.40 1.18
C LEU A 53 -6.29 0.82 0.55
N LEU A 54 -7.23 1.24 1.41
CA LEU A 54 -8.56 1.73 1.03
C LEU A 54 -9.42 0.66 0.33
N GLN A 55 -10.48 1.09 -0.35
CA GLN A 55 -11.50 0.20 -0.93
C GLN A 55 -11.32 0.04 -2.44
N SER A 56 -11.45 -1.18 -2.91
CA SER A 56 -11.60 -1.49 -4.33
C SER A 56 -12.52 -2.70 -4.47
N ASN A 57 -13.51 -2.61 -5.35
CA ASN A 57 -14.35 -3.76 -5.70
C ASN A 57 -13.84 -4.48 -6.96
N ALA A 58 -12.81 -3.94 -7.61
CA ALA A 58 -12.23 -4.56 -8.79
C ALA A 58 -11.59 -5.91 -8.42
N PRO A 59 -11.66 -6.91 -9.31
CA PRO A 59 -10.93 -8.15 -9.13
C PRO A 59 -9.43 -7.87 -8.98
N VAL A 60 -8.82 -8.46 -7.95
CA VAL A 60 -7.40 -8.32 -7.66
C VAL A 60 -6.67 -9.57 -8.15
N ARG A 61 -5.61 -9.36 -8.93
CA ARG A 61 -4.64 -10.37 -9.32
C ARG A 61 -3.41 -10.20 -8.44
N ILE A 62 -3.02 -11.25 -7.73
CA ILE A 62 -1.83 -11.25 -6.88
C ILE A 62 -0.70 -11.88 -7.66
N VAL A 63 0.47 -11.24 -7.65
CA VAL A 63 1.65 -11.67 -8.40
C VAL A 63 2.85 -11.83 -7.48
N LYS A 64 3.72 -12.74 -7.86
CA LYS A 64 4.98 -12.99 -7.17
C LYS A 64 5.98 -11.88 -7.42
N ALA A 65 6.80 -11.57 -6.43
CA ALA A 65 7.83 -10.54 -6.55
C ALA A 65 9.11 -10.96 -5.83
N ASP A 66 10.27 -10.60 -6.39
CA ASP A 66 11.58 -10.91 -5.82
C ASP A 66 11.97 -9.97 -4.68
N ALA A 67 11.45 -8.73 -4.73
CA ALA A 67 11.71 -7.73 -3.69
C ALA A 67 10.96 -8.06 -2.39
N ILE A 68 11.34 -7.40 -1.30
CA ILE A 68 10.75 -7.61 0.04
C ILE A 68 10.03 -6.33 0.51
N GLY A 69 8.90 -6.51 1.19
CA GLY A 69 8.14 -5.43 1.80
C GLY A 69 7.69 -4.38 0.79
N ILE A 70 7.87 -3.10 1.13
CA ILE A 70 7.39 -1.98 0.30
C ILE A 70 8.10 -1.89 -1.06
N MET A 71 9.30 -2.48 -1.22
CA MET A 71 10.01 -2.52 -2.51
C MET A 71 9.27 -3.32 -3.56
N GLN A 72 8.37 -4.21 -3.17
CA GLN A 72 7.47 -4.88 -4.11
C GLN A 72 6.51 -3.93 -4.85
N HIS A 73 6.36 -2.69 -4.36
CA HIS A 73 5.62 -1.66 -5.08
C HIS A 73 6.26 -1.31 -6.45
N MET A 74 7.53 -1.59 -6.61
CA MET A 74 8.25 -1.39 -7.87
C MET A 74 8.00 -2.56 -8.81
N GLY A 75 7.27 -2.33 -9.89
CA GLY A 75 6.84 -3.37 -10.84
C GLY A 75 7.98 -4.14 -11.53
N ASN A 76 9.21 -3.61 -11.53
CA ASN A 76 10.39 -4.30 -12.03
C ASN A 76 10.85 -5.48 -11.16
N SER A 77 10.35 -5.59 -9.94
CA SER A 77 10.57 -6.74 -9.05
C SER A 77 9.56 -7.88 -9.25
N TRP A 78 8.54 -7.70 -10.11
CA TRP A 78 7.49 -8.69 -10.31
C TRP A 78 7.95 -9.77 -11.28
N GLN A 79 7.78 -11.03 -10.87
CA GLN A 79 8.20 -12.16 -11.68
C GLN A 79 7.32 -12.32 -12.93
N VAL A 80 7.98 -12.57 -14.05
CA VAL A 80 7.33 -12.81 -15.34
C VAL A 80 7.51 -14.28 -15.69
N ALA A 81 6.41 -14.98 -15.94
CA ALA A 81 6.42 -16.37 -16.37
C ALA A 81 6.88 -16.51 -17.84
N GLU A 82 7.21 -17.72 -18.28
CA GLU A 82 7.69 -18.01 -19.64
C GLU A 82 6.74 -17.53 -20.75
N ASN A 83 5.43 -17.49 -20.46
CA ASN A 83 4.43 -17.00 -21.40
C ASN A 83 4.34 -15.46 -21.50
N GLY A 84 5.21 -14.74 -20.81
CA GLY A 84 5.26 -13.27 -20.80
C GLY A 84 4.24 -12.60 -19.90
N ASP A 85 3.43 -13.34 -19.13
CA ASP A 85 2.51 -12.80 -18.13
C ASP A 85 3.15 -12.81 -16.73
N PHE A 86 2.61 -12.04 -15.79
CA PHE A 86 3.10 -12.08 -14.41
C PHE A 86 2.81 -13.43 -13.75
N GLU A 87 3.78 -13.96 -13.00
CA GLU A 87 3.59 -15.17 -12.20
C GLU A 87 2.57 -14.90 -11.09
N GLN A 88 1.45 -15.65 -11.11
CA GLN A 88 0.35 -15.46 -10.17
C GLN A 88 0.53 -16.33 -8.93
N VAL A 89 0.06 -15.81 -7.80
CA VAL A 89 -0.12 -16.54 -6.54
C VAL A 89 -1.56 -16.35 -6.05
N ASP A 90 -2.03 -17.30 -5.26
CA ASP A 90 -3.43 -17.32 -4.83
C ASP A 90 -3.73 -16.32 -3.72
N GLU A 91 -2.76 -16.04 -2.85
CA GLU A 91 -2.96 -15.26 -1.63
C GLU A 91 -1.81 -14.27 -1.37
N LEU A 92 -2.16 -13.21 -0.64
CA LEU A 92 -1.15 -12.34 -0.04
C LEU A 92 -0.38 -13.09 1.04
N THR A 93 0.88 -12.71 1.25
CA THR A 93 1.65 -13.23 2.40
C THR A 93 0.94 -12.95 3.73
N ALA A 94 1.15 -13.80 4.73
CA ALA A 94 0.55 -13.64 6.05
C ALA A 94 0.88 -12.27 6.69
N GLY A 95 2.11 -11.77 6.44
CA GLY A 95 2.53 -10.43 6.89
C GLY A 95 1.71 -9.32 6.23
N ALA A 96 1.52 -9.37 4.90
CA ALA A 96 0.71 -8.39 4.17
C ALA A 96 -0.76 -8.42 4.62
N GLN A 97 -1.32 -9.60 4.82
CA GLN A 97 -2.68 -9.75 5.35
C GLN A 97 -2.84 -9.15 6.75
N LEU A 98 -1.84 -9.33 7.63
CA LEU A 98 -1.84 -8.75 8.98
C LEU A 98 -1.76 -7.22 8.93
N ILE A 99 -0.85 -6.66 8.11
CA ILE A 99 -0.72 -5.23 7.91
C ILE A 99 -2.02 -4.65 7.36
N LYS A 100 -2.61 -5.28 6.36
CA LYS A 100 -3.89 -4.86 5.78
C LYS A 100 -4.99 -4.78 6.84
N ARG A 101 -5.18 -5.84 7.63
CA ARG A 101 -6.19 -5.84 8.71
C ARG A 101 -5.95 -4.74 9.74
N THR A 102 -4.69 -4.50 10.09
CA THR A 102 -4.31 -3.43 11.04
C THR A 102 -4.65 -2.05 10.49
N LEU A 103 -4.31 -1.80 9.22
CA LEU A 103 -4.59 -0.52 8.55
C LEU A 103 -6.09 -0.30 8.34
N ASP A 104 -6.82 -1.32 7.90
CA ASP A 104 -8.28 -1.24 7.73
C ASP A 104 -8.97 -0.94 9.07
N GLY A 105 -8.58 -1.66 10.14
CA GLY A 105 -9.11 -1.42 11.48
C GLY A 105 -8.81 -0.01 11.99
N TRP A 106 -7.61 0.50 11.77
CA TRP A 106 -7.25 1.86 12.12
C TRP A 106 -8.05 2.90 11.31
N LEU A 107 -8.15 2.72 9.98
CA LEU A 107 -8.89 3.62 9.09
C LEU A 107 -10.38 3.70 9.45
N ASP A 108 -10.95 2.64 10.01
CA ASP A 108 -12.35 2.64 10.44
C ASP A 108 -12.58 3.36 11.78
N THR A 109 -11.53 3.58 12.58
CA THR A 109 -11.60 4.23 13.90
C THR A 109 -11.27 5.72 13.89
N VAL A 110 -10.63 6.24 12.84
CA VAL A 110 -10.13 7.62 12.77
C VAL A 110 -10.93 8.49 11.81
N SER A 111 -11.06 9.78 12.14
CA SER A 111 -11.65 10.78 11.25
C SER A 111 -10.74 11.08 10.05
N GLN A 112 -11.28 11.76 9.04
CA GLN A 112 -10.47 12.18 7.88
C GLN A 112 -9.32 13.10 8.30
N GLU A 113 -9.58 14.04 9.20
CA GLU A 113 -8.57 14.97 9.71
C GLU A 113 -7.43 14.25 10.45
N GLN A 114 -7.78 13.22 11.24
CA GLN A 114 -6.77 12.38 11.91
C GLN A 114 -5.94 11.58 10.92
N ARG A 115 -6.52 11.11 9.81
CA ARG A 115 -5.77 10.42 8.73
C ARG A 115 -4.79 11.34 8.06
N GLU A 116 -5.21 12.56 7.72
CA GLU A 116 -4.36 13.58 7.11
C GLU A 116 -3.16 13.90 8.03
N ARG A 117 -3.42 14.18 9.31
CA ARG A 117 -2.36 14.39 10.31
C ARG A 117 -1.41 13.21 10.44
N ALA A 118 -1.94 11.98 10.43
CA ALA A 118 -1.10 10.79 10.53
C ALA A 118 -0.18 10.63 9.32
N ILE A 119 -0.67 10.92 8.12
CA ILE A 119 0.13 10.90 6.90
C ILE A 119 1.25 11.94 6.99
N ASP A 120 0.93 13.18 7.36
CA ASP A 120 1.92 14.26 7.51
C ASP A 120 2.98 13.90 8.56
N GLN A 121 2.59 13.31 9.68
CA GLN A 121 3.50 12.87 10.74
C GLN A 121 4.40 11.73 10.27
N ILE A 122 3.88 10.76 9.50
CA ILE A 122 4.66 9.66 8.92
C ILE A 122 5.69 10.21 7.93
N TYR A 123 5.29 11.13 7.06
CA TYR A 123 6.21 11.82 6.15
C TYR A 123 7.28 12.59 6.92
N GLY A 124 6.90 13.30 7.96
CA GLY A 124 7.84 14.02 8.85
C GLY A 124 8.88 13.09 9.50
N ILE A 125 8.47 11.88 9.87
CA ILE A 125 9.38 10.86 10.43
C ILE A 125 10.42 10.43 9.40
N PHE A 126 10.01 10.16 8.16
CA PHE A 126 10.94 9.78 7.09
C PHE A 126 11.91 10.91 6.76
N ALA A 127 11.43 12.13 6.66
CA ALA A 127 12.28 13.30 6.43
C ALA A 127 13.29 13.53 7.56
N ALA A 128 12.86 13.39 8.83
CA ALA A 128 13.74 13.51 10.00
C ALA A 128 14.78 12.39 10.09
N ALA A 129 14.46 11.20 9.57
CA ALA A 129 15.42 10.11 9.48
C ALA A 129 16.48 10.30 8.37
N GLY A 130 16.36 11.37 7.57
CA GLY A 130 17.33 11.73 6.52
C GLY A 130 17.13 10.98 5.21
N TYR A 131 15.99 10.35 5.01
CA TYR A 131 15.68 9.60 3.79
C TYR A 131 14.84 10.44 2.83
N GLY A 132 15.40 10.67 1.63
CA GLY A 132 14.71 11.40 0.56
C GLY A 132 13.68 10.56 -0.19
N ASN A 133 13.77 9.23 -0.06
CA ASN A 133 12.86 8.28 -0.68
C ASN A 133 12.74 6.98 0.14
N ILE A 134 11.73 6.18 -0.20
CA ILE A 134 11.44 4.93 0.51
C ILE A 134 12.50 3.85 0.22
N ALA A 135 13.16 3.89 -0.93
CA ALA A 135 14.19 2.91 -1.27
C ALA A 135 15.38 3.02 -0.32
N ASP A 136 15.88 4.24 -0.07
CA ASP A 136 16.98 4.49 0.88
C ASP A 136 16.62 4.04 2.31
N LEU A 137 15.35 4.23 2.70
CA LEU A 137 14.84 3.77 3.99
C LEU A 137 14.90 2.25 4.13
N VAL A 138 14.56 1.52 3.07
CA VAL A 138 14.54 0.05 3.09
C VAL A 138 15.95 -0.52 3.02
N GLU A 139 16.81 0.05 2.19
CA GLU A 139 18.21 -0.37 2.09
C GLU A 139 18.97 -0.20 3.42
N HIS A 140 18.66 0.85 4.18
CA HIS A 140 19.26 1.13 5.48
C HIS A 140 18.29 0.85 6.65
N TRP A 141 17.39 -0.14 6.50
CA TRP A 141 16.33 -0.42 7.46
C TRP A 141 16.80 -0.59 8.91
N THR A 142 17.90 -1.31 9.11
CA THR A 142 18.46 -1.54 10.46
C THR A 142 18.91 -0.26 11.16
N ASP A 143 19.46 0.68 10.40
CA ASP A 143 19.94 1.98 10.91
C ASP A 143 18.80 2.99 11.01
N SER A 144 17.74 2.79 10.20
CA SER A 144 16.57 3.64 10.13
C SER A 144 15.60 3.38 11.27
N LEU A 145 15.45 2.12 11.68
CA LEU A 145 14.46 1.71 12.66
C LEU A 145 14.58 2.44 14.01
N PRO A 146 15.77 2.61 14.62
CA PRO A 146 15.91 3.40 15.84
C PRO A 146 15.49 4.85 15.67
N LYS A 147 15.84 5.48 14.56
CA LYS A 147 15.47 6.88 14.23
C LYS A 147 13.96 7.04 14.05
N ILE A 148 13.32 6.08 13.35
CA ILE A 148 11.88 6.04 13.16
C ILE A 148 11.17 5.89 14.51
N VAL A 149 11.64 4.99 15.37
CA VAL A 149 11.06 4.77 16.70
C VAL A 149 11.20 6.02 17.57
N GLU A 150 12.32 6.70 17.51
CA GLU A 150 12.55 7.94 18.26
C GLU A 150 11.66 9.07 17.74
N ALA A 151 11.63 9.30 16.43
CA ALA A 151 10.77 10.31 15.81
C ALA A 151 9.27 10.04 16.06
N ALA A 152 8.86 8.76 16.09
CA ALA A 152 7.49 8.37 16.41
C ALA A 152 7.06 8.74 17.85
N ARG A 153 7.99 8.95 18.78
CA ARG A 153 7.66 9.41 20.14
C ARG A 153 7.03 10.79 20.16
N ASN A 154 7.32 11.62 19.16
CA ASN A 154 6.81 12.98 19.03
C ASN A 154 5.47 13.06 18.26
N THR A 155 4.92 11.93 17.84
CA THR A 155 3.61 11.86 17.16
C THR A 155 2.46 11.75 18.17
N ASP A 156 1.22 11.97 17.70
CA ASP A 156 0.04 11.72 18.52
C ASP A 156 -0.13 10.22 18.88
N ARG A 157 -1.03 9.95 19.81
CA ARG A 157 -1.23 8.59 20.35
C ARG A 157 -1.69 7.61 19.28
N GLU A 158 -2.59 8.05 18.40
CA GLU A 158 -3.20 7.27 17.34
C GLU A 158 -2.16 6.88 16.28
N THR A 159 -1.40 7.85 15.78
CA THR A 159 -0.32 7.64 14.81
C THR A 159 0.78 6.75 15.37
N ARG A 160 1.16 6.95 16.65
CA ARG A 160 2.14 6.10 17.34
C ARG A 160 1.65 4.66 17.47
N GLY A 161 0.36 4.47 17.75
CA GLY A 161 -0.29 3.16 17.80
C GLY A 161 -0.19 2.44 16.46
N LEU A 162 -0.49 3.13 15.37
CA LEU A 162 -0.40 2.61 14.00
C LEU A 162 1.04 2.21 13.65
N ILE A 163 2.01 3.08 13.88
CA ILE A 163 3.42 2.82 13.60
C ILE A 163 3.90 1.56 14.34
N ARG A 164 3.59 1.44 15.63
CA ARG A 164 3.95 0.25 16.42
C ARG A 164 3.31 -1.03 15.88
N ALA A 165 2.05 -0.96 15.45
CA ALA A 165 1.34 -2.11 14.92
C ALA A 165 1.93 -2.56 13.59
N VAL A 166 2.27 -1.62 12.69
CA VAL A 166 2.94 -1.90 11.41
C VAL A 166 4.33 -2.51 11.65
N ILE A 167 5.15 -1.91 12.52
CA ILE A 167 6.48 -2.45 12.86
C ILE A 167 6.40 -3.89 13.39
N LYS A 168 5.44 -4.18 14.27
CA LYS A 168 5.23 -5.54 14.80
C LYS A 168 4.76 -6.54 13.75
N ALA A 169 4.10 -6.07 12.70
CA ALA A 169 3.60 -6.92 11.62
C ALA A 169 4.67 -7.26 10.57
N ILE A 170 5.79 -6.53 10.55
CA ILE A 170 6.93 -6.83 9.67
C ILE A 170 7.63 -8.08 10.21
N PRO A 171 7.68 -9.19 9.45
CA PRO A 171 8.36 -10.41 9.91
C PRO A 171 9.85 -10.15 10.18
N VAL A 172 10.36 -10.67 11.27
CA VAL A 172 11.81 -10.63 11.59
C VAL A 172 12.66 -11.29 10.48
N SER A 173 12.07 -12.23 9.74
CA SER A 173 12.67 -12.85 8.55
C SER A 173 12.93 -11.87 7.41
N ALA A 174 12.10 -10.82 7.23
CA ALA A 174 12.35 -9.78 6.23
C ALA A 174 13.59 -8.94 6.58
N ALA A 175 13.80 -8.69 7.87
CA ALA A 175 15.01 -8.01 8.35
C ALA A 175 16.29 -8.86 8.20
N LYS A 176 16.16 -10.19 8.13
CA LYS A 176 17.28 -11.11 7.95
C LYS A 176 17.70 -11.27 6.50
N ALA A 177 16.72 -11.28 5.58
CA ALA A 177 16.99 -11.38 4.13
C ALA A 177 17.69 -10.13 3.56
N VAL A 178 17.46 -8.95 4.15
CA VAL A 178 18.18 -7.71 3.81
C VAL A 178 19.65 -7.74 4.27
N ARG A 179 20.00 -8.61 5.24
CA ARG A 179 21.39 -8.75 5.75
C ARG A 179 22.24 -9.73 4.96
N GLU A 180 21.64 -10.61 4.18
CA GLU A 180 22.31 -11.72 3.48
C GLU A 180 22.33 -11.55 1.94
N GLY A 181 21.78 -10.45 1.41
CA GLY A 181 21.85 -10.03 0.00
C GLY A 181 22.68 -8.79 -0.19
#